data_3647b922770acbf939d657dc508a8956
#
_entry.id   3647b922770acbf939d657dc508a8956
#
_cell.length_a   1.000
_cell.length_b   1.000
_cell.length_c   1.000
_cell.angle_alpha   90.00
_cell.angle_beta   90.00
_cell.angle_gamma   90.00
#
_symmetry.space_group_name_H-M   'P 1'
#
loop_
_entity.id
_entity.type
_entity.pdbx_description
1 polymer ?
#
loop_
_entity_poly.entity_id
_entity_poly.type
_entity_poly.pdbx_seq_one_letter_code
_entity_poly.pdbx_strand_id
1 'polypeptide(L)'
;YEEVINFCKENGALDPTKIGSVSNVGLMAQKAEEYGSHDKTYEMEYDGYMRVIDEDTQKVLFEHAVEEGDIWRMCQVKDAPIQDWVKLAVRRARKTGDPAIFWLDKNRPHEAQLIIKVVQYLRDHDTNGLDIRIMSPAEATRFSLETICEGKDVISVSGNVLRDYLTDLFPILEVGTSAKMLSIVPLMNGGGLFETGAGGSAPKHVSQF
;
A
#
# COMPACT_ATOMS: atom_id res chain seq x y z
N TYR A 1 -11.39 -4.48 6.47
CA TYR A 1 -11.94 -4.93 7.77
C TYR A 1 -13.07 -5.94 7.58
N GLU A 2 -14.08 -5.62 6.76
CA GLU A 2 -15.22 -6.51 6.51
C GLU A 2 -14.78 -7.88 5.99
N GLU A 3 -13.87 -7.90 5.02
CA GLU A 3 -13.36 -9.15 4.43
C GLU A 3 -12.62 -10.00 5.46
N VAL A 4 -11.83 -9.39 6.31
CA VAL A 4 -11.12 -10.10 7.38
C VAL A 4 -12.09 -10.68 8.41
N ILE A 5 -13.09 -9.89 8.81
CA ILE A 5 -14.14 -10.34 9.75
C ILE A 5 -14.91 -11.53 9.16
N ASN A 6 -15.29 -11.43 7.90
CA ASN A 6 -16.02 -12.51 7.21
C ASN A 6 -15.15 -13.77 7.10
N PHE A 7 -13.89 -13.62 6.73
CA PHE A 7 -12.96 -14.74 6.68
C PHE A 7 -12.83 -15.44 8.03
N CYS A 8 -12.70 -14.69 9.13
CA CYS A 8 -12.59 -15.26 10.46
C CYS A 8 -13.90 -15.90 10.95
N LYS A 9 -15.07 -15.39 10.53
CA LYS A 9 -16.36 -16.05 10.79
C LYS A 9 -16.46 -17.42 10.09
N GLU A 10 -15.88 -17.52 8.90
CA GLU A 10 -15.91 -18.75 8.09
C GLU A 10 -14.86 -19.77 8.55
N ASN A 11 -13.67 -19.32 8.92
CA ASN A 11 -12.49 -20.15 9.11
C ASN A 11 -11.95 -20.19 10.55
N GLY A 12 -12.49 -19.35 11.44
CA GLY A 12 -11.97 -19.18 12.79
C GLY A 12 -10.85 -18.16 12.89
N ALA A 13 -10.31 -17.98 14.09
CA ALA A 13 -9.21 -17.06 14.35
C ALA A 13 -7.91 -17.54 13.72
N LEU A 14 -7.05 -16.59 13.32
CA LEU A 14 -5.74 -16.87 12.79
C LEU A 14 -4.79 -17.35 13.90
N ASP A 15 -4.13 -18.47 13.68
CA ASP A 15 -3.12 -19.01 14.60
C ASP A 15 -1.73 -18.50 14.18
N PRO A 16 -1.11 -17.54 14.90
CA PRO A 16 0.16 -16.93 14.53
C PRO A 16 1.33 -17.93 14.53
N THR A 17 1.16 -19.09 15.11
CA THR A 17 2.20 -20.15 15.12
C THR A 17 2.20 -20.98 13.85
N LYS A 18 1.10 -20.98 13.10
CA LYS A 18 0.89 -21.82 11.92
C LYS A 18 0.84 -21.05 10.61
N ILE A 19 0.36 -19.79 10.66
CA ILE A 19 0.22 -18.98 9.46
C ILE A 19 1.56 -18.53 8.89
N GLY A 20 1.58 -18.25 7.59
CA GLY A 20 2.67 -17.59 6.89
C GLY A 20 2.85 -16.13 7.31
N SER A 21 3.75 -15.44 6.65
CA SER A 21 4.08 -14.04 6.89
C SER A 21 3.60 -13.16 5.74
N VAL A 22 3.28 -11.90 6.05
CA VAL A 22 2.99 -10.86 5.05
C VAL A 22 4.13 -9.85 5.10
N SER A 23 5.00 -9.85 4.08
CA SER A 23 5.95 -8.77 3.90
C SER A 23 5.29 -7.65 3.12
N ASN A 24 5.66 -6.38 3.39
CA ASN A 24 5.11 -5.24 2.68
C ASN A 24 6.19 -4.46 1.94
N VAL A 25 5.92 -4.15 0.67
CA VAL A 25 6.71 -3.23 -0.16
C VAL A 25 5.90 -1.96 -0.32
N GLY A 26 6.24 -0.93 0.45
CA GLY A 26 5.48 0.32 0.52
C GLY A 26 6.01 1.40 -0.44
N LEU A 27 5.11 2.13 -1.08
CA LEU A 27 5.42 3.35 -1.83
C LEU A 27 5.51 4.52 -0.85
N MET A 28 6.70 4.76 -0.29
CA MET A 28 6.92 5.66 0.85
C MET A 28 7.98 6.73 0.60
N ALA A 29 8.49 6.88 -0.63
CA ALA A 29 9.44 7.92 -0.93
C ALA A 29 8.79 9.31 -0.77
N GLN A 30 9.60 10.29 -0.38
CA GLN A 30 9.11 11.66 -0.23
C GLN A 30 8.36 12.13 -1.49
N LYS A 31 7.17 12.69 -1.30
CA LYS A 31 6.25 13.10 -2.37
C LYS A 31 5.83 11.95 -3.30
N ALA A 32 5.91 10.73 -2.84
CA ALA A 32 5.47 9.57 -3.58
C ALA A 32 3.98 9.32 -3.41
N GLU A 33 3.40 9.76 -2.32
CA GLU A 33 2.00 9.56 -1.99
C GLU A 33 1.43 10.70 -1.14
N GLU A 34 0.11 10.80 -1.07
CA GLU A 34 -0.61 11.87 -0.38
C GLU A 34 -0.24 12.02 1.10
N TYR A 35 0.09 10.94 1.78
CA TYR A 35 0.42 10.96 3.20
C TYR A 35 1.69 11.78 3.53
N GLY A 36 2.66 11.81 2.64
CA GLY A 36 3.94 12.50 2.84
C GLY A 36 4.03 13.91 2.25
N SER A 37 3.00 14.41 1.58
CA SER A 37 3.02 15.67 0.83
C SER A 37 1.95 16.62 1.30
N HIS A 38 2.31 17.49 2.27
CA HIS A 38 1.40 18.50 2.85
C HIS A 38 1.81 19.93 2.48
N ASP A 39 2.70 20.10 1.53
CA ASP A 39 3.23 21.39 1.12
C ASP A 39 2.23 22.26 0.33
N LYS A 40 1.11 21.68 -0.08
CA LYS A 40 0.03 22.37 -0.80
C LYS A 40 -1.27 22.20 -0.02
N THR A 41 -1.38 22.98 1.03
CA THR A 41 -2.55 23.01 1.92
C THR A 41 -3.03 24.46 2.02
N TYR A 42 -4.31 24.67 1.78
CA TYR A 42 -4.95 25.99 1.77
C TYR A 42 -6.22 25.92 2.61
N GLU A 43 -6.41 26.90 3.49
CA GLU A 43 -7.67 27.14 4.15
C GLU A 43 -8.50 28.11 3.30
N MET A 44 -9.76 27.84 3.12
CA MET A 44 -10.65 28.68 2.35
C MET A 44 -11.12 29.86 3.21
N GLU A 45 -10.88 31.10 2.74
CA GLU A 45 -11.24 32.33 3.43
C GLU A 45 -12.72 32.70 3.26
N TYR A 46 -13.41 32.10 2.29
CA TYR A 46 -14.81 32.36 1.96
C TYR A 46 -15.41 31.23 1.10
N ASP A 47 -16.73 31.19 1.04
CA ASP A 47 -17.45 30.26 0.17
C ASP A 47 -17.13 30.52 -1.31
N GLY A 48 -17.00 29.46 -2.08
CA GLY A 48 -16.69 29.58 -3.50
C GLY A 48 -16.36 28.28 -4.19
N TYR A 49 -15.40 28.34 -5.09
CA TYR A 49 -14.94 27.18 -5.85
C TYR A 49 -13.41 27.12 -5.85
N MET A 50 -12.87 25.97 -5.44
CA MET A 50 -11.48 25.64 -5.71
C MET A 50 -11.37 25.06 -7.12
N ARG A 51 -10.47 25.63 -7.93
CA ARG A 51 -10.24 25.20 -9.32
C ARG A 51 -8.81 24.81 -9.55
N VAL A 52 -8.62 23.73 -10.30
CA VAL A 52 -7.33 23.39 -10.90
C VAL A 52 -7.40 23.74 -12.38
N ILE A 53 -6.55 24.66 -12.79
CA ILE A 53 -6.55 25.22 -14.15
C ILE A 53 -5.21 24.87 -14.82
N ASP A 54 -5.27 24.37 -16.03
CA ASP A 54 -4.10 24.23 -16.90
C ASP A 54 -3.67 25.62 -17.37
N GLU A 55 -2.44 26.01 -17.01
CA GLU A 55 -1.95 27.37 -17.24
C GLU A 55 -1.81 27.70 -18.73
N ASP A 56 -1.41 26.74 -19.54
CA ASP A 56 -1.17 26.93 -20.98
C ASP A 56 -2.48 27.06 -21.76
N THR A 57 -3.44 26.20 -21.44
CA THR A 57 -4.71 26.10 -22.17
C THR A 57 -5.84 26.87 -21.50
N GLN A 58 -5.65 27.36 -20.28
CA GLN A 58 -6.69 28.00 -19.43
C GLN A 58 -7.90 27.10 -19.20
N LYS A 59 -7.75 25.80 -19.40
CA LYS A 59 -8.81 24.83 -19.18
C LYS A 59 -8.95 24.49 -17.71
N VAL A 60 -10.16 24.55 -17.19
CA VAL A 60 -10.47 24.04 -15.86
C VAL A 60 -10.46 22.52 -15.90
N LEU A 61 -9.54 21.91 -15.16
CA LEU A 61 -9.38 20.45 -15.04
C LEU A 61 -10.28 19.87 -13.95
N PHE A 62 -10.35 20.57 -12.81
CA PHE A 62 -11.21 20.21 -11.67
C PHE A 62 -11.83 21.48 -11.08
N GLU A 63 -13.04 21.33 -10.59
CA GLU A 63 -13.76 22.37 -9.87
C GLU A 63 -14.55 21.71 -8.72
N HIS A 64 -14.40 22.26 -7.52
CA HIS A 64 -15.10 21.79 -6.32
C HIS A 64 -15.68 22.99 -5.57
N ALA A 65 -16.93 22.89 -5.18
CA ALA A 65 -17.54 23.85 -4.26
C ALA A 65 -16.86 23.71 -2.89
N VAL A 66 -16.58 24.84 -2.25
CA VAL A 66 -15.95 24.92 -0.94
C VAL A 66 -16.67 25.96 -0.10
N GLU A 67 -16.64 25.77 1.22
CA GLU A 67 -17.17 26.68 2.22
C GLU A 67 -16.03 27.35 3.01
N GLU A 68 -16.31 28.47 3.64
CA GLU A 68 -15.35 29.13 4.54
C GLU A 68 -14.86 28.19 5.64
N GLY A 69 -13.54 28.10 5.81
CA GLY A 69 -12.90 27.19 6.76
C GLY A 69 -12.58 25.81 6.22
N ASP A 70 -13.03 25.48 4.99
CA ASP A 70 -12.62 24.23 4.36
C ASP A 70 -11.13 24.18 4.13
N ILE A 71 -10.54 22.98 4.25
CA ILE A 71 -9.13 22.77 3.99
C ILE A 71 -8.95 21.99 2.68
N TRP A 72 -8.35 22.65 1.68
CA TRP A 72 -7.96 22.02 0.43
C TRP A 72 -6.53 21.53 0.49
N ARG A 73 -6.31 20.28 0.10
CA ARG A 73 -4.97 19.70 0.04
C ARG A 73 -4.72 19.08 -1.33
N MET A 74 -3.51 19.29 -1.83
CA MET A 74 -3.01 18.62 -3.04
C MET A 74 -1.74 17.85 -2.71
N CYS A 75 -1.59 16.67 -3.30
CA CYS A 75 -0.34 15.93 -3.25
C CYS A 75 0.16 15.59 -4.65
N GLN A 76 1.45 15.43 -4.76
CA GLN A 76 2.13 15.05 -5.98
C GLN A 76 2.83 13.72 -5.77
N VAL A 77 2.50 12.73 -6.60
CA VAL A 77 3.24 11.48 -6.68
C VAL A 77 4.25 11.56 -7.82
N LYS A 78 5.52 11.41 -7.49
CA LYS A 78 6.59 11.42 -8.49
C LYS A 78 6.77 10.07 -9.15
N ASP A 79 7.15 10.08 -10.41
CA ASP A 79 7.30 8.88 -11.23
C ASP A 79 8.46 7.97 -10.79
N ALA A 80 9.63 8.55 -10.46
CA ALA A 80 10.81 7.79 -10.05
C ALA A 80 10.58 6.89 -8.82
N PRO A 81 9.90 7.35 -7.73
CA PRO A 81 9.49 6.47 -6.64
C PRO A 81 8.60 5.31 -7.07
N ILE A 82 7.71 5.51 -8.02
CA ILE A 82 6.82 4.44 -8.51
C ILE A 82 7.65 3.37 -9.25
N GLN A 83 8.58 3.78 -10.10
CA GLN A 83 9.49 2.86 -10.81
C GLN A 83 10.32 2.03 -9.82
N ASP A 84 10.88 2.66 -8.79
CA ASP A 84 11.67 1.98 -7.78
C ASP A 84 10.82 1.02 -6.92
N TRP A 85 9.60 1.41 -6.60
CA TRP A 85 8.62 0.59 -5.90
C TRP A 85 8.27 -0.69 -6.69
N VAL A 86 7.98 -0.58 -7.99
CA VAL A 86 7.73 -1.74 -8.87
C VAL A 86 8.96 -2.64 -8.96
N LYS A 87 10.14 -2.05 -9.17
CA LYS A 87 11.42 -2.76 -9.21
C LYS A 87 11.68 -3.54 -7.91
N LEU A 88 11.40 -2.93 -6.75
CA LEU A 88 11.58 -3.59 -5.46
C LEU A 88 10.62 -4.76 -5.27
N ALA A 89 9.36 -4.61 -5.69
CA ALA A 89 8.36 -5.68 -5.67
C ALA A 89 8.82 -6.89 -6.49
N VAL A 90 9.26 -6.67 -7.73
CA VAL A 90 9.78 -7.73 -8.62
C VAL A 90 11.02 -8.40 -8.01
N ARG A 91 11.97 -7.61 -7.49
CA ARG A 91 13.17 -8.15 -6.83
C ARG A 91 12.82 -9.00 -5.62
N ARG A 92 11.84 -8.57 -4.84
CA ARG A 92 11.40 -9.31 -3.66
C ARG A 92 10.75 -10.63 -4.05
N ALA A 93 9.81 -10.61 -4.98
CA ALA A 93 9.17 -11.81 -5.51
C ALA A 93 10.20 -12.80 -6.09
N ARG A 94 11.17 -12.30 -6.84
CA ARG A 94 12.26 -13.12 -7.41
C ARG A 94 13.13 -13.77 -6.34
N LYS A 95 13.40 -13.04 -5.26
CA LYS A 95 14.26 -13.52 -4.16
C LYS A 95 13.58 -14.57 -3.31
N THR A 96 12.29 -14.42 -3.03
CA THR A 96 11.55 -15.29 -2.10
C THR A 96 10.77 -16.39 -2.79
N GLY A 97 10.32 -16.16 -4.02
CA GLY A 97 9.39 -17.04 -4.73
C GLY A 97 7.92 -16.85 -4.32
N ASP A 98 7.66 -15.91 -3.41
CA ASP A 98 6.31 -15.66 -2.91
C ASP A 98 5.49 -14.82 -3.88
N PRO A 99 4.16 -14.95 -3.89
CA PRO A 99 3.29 -14.10 -4.71
C PRO A 99 3.36 -12.63 -4.22
N ALA A 100 3.46 -11.71 -5.18
CA ALA A 100 3.47 -10.28 -4.93
C ALA A 100 2.17 -9.63 -5.42
N ILE A 101 1.44 -8.99 -4.51
CA ILE A 101 0.12 -8.44 -4.77
C ILE A 101 0.17 -6.93 -4.66
N PHE A 102 -0.08 -6.24 -5.77
CA PHE A 102 -0.32 -4.79 -5.77
C PHE A 102 -1.75 -4.54 -5.32
N TRP A 103 -1.90 -3.87 -4.19
CA TRP A 103 -3.20 -3.52 -3.59
C TRP A 103 -3.68 -2.19 -4.17
N LEU A 104 -4.40 -2.26 -5.29
CA LEU A 104 -4.84 -1.09 -6.03
C LEU A 104 -6.29 -1.25 -6.48
N ASP A 105 -7.12 -0.25 -6.16
CA ASP A 105 -8.52 -0.20 -6.57
C ASP A 105 -8.68 0.70 -7.82
N LYS A 106 -9.08 0.10 -8.92
CA LYS A 106 -9.35 0.80 -10.18
C LYS A 106 -10.45 1.88 -10.08
N ASN A 107 -11.31 1.80 -9.06
CA ASN A 107 -12.38 2.76 -8.85
C ASN A 107 -11.91 4.03 -8.12
N ARG A 108 -10.70 4.02 -7.56
CA ARG A 108 -10.06 5.19 -6.95
C ARG A 108 -9.18 5.89 -7.98
N PRO A 109 -9.45 7.17 -8.32
CA PRO A 109 -8.74 7.85 -9.42
C PRO A 109 -7.21 7.82 -9.30
N HIS A 110 -6.68 8.03 -8.09
CA HIS A 110 -5.24 7.96 -7.83
C HIS A 110 -4.68 6.56 -8.11
N GLU A 111 -5.34 5.52 -7.60
CA GLU A 111 -4.88 4.14 -7.76
C GLU A 111 -5.07 3.63 -9.20
N ALA A 112 -6.10 4.11 -9.91
CA ALA A 112 -6.26 3.84 -11.34
C ALA A 112 -5.05 4.34 -12.15
N GLN A 113 -4.50 5.52 -11.82
CA GLN A 113 -3.27 6.02 -12.45
C GLN A 113 -2.04 5.19 -12.05
N LEU A 114 -1.96 4.75 -10.80
CA LEU A 114 -0.90 3.85 -10.36
C LEU A 114 -0.95 2.51 -11.10
N ILE A 115 -2.13 1.94 -11.32
CA ILE A 115 -2.29 0.69 -12.10
C ILE A 115 -1.70 0.83 -13.50
N ILE A 116 -1.98 1.93 -14.20
CA ILE A 116 -1.42 2.19 -15.54
C ILE A 116 0.10 2.18 -15.49
N LYS A 117 0.70 2.88 -14.52
CA LYS A 117 2.16 2.94 -14.33
C LYS A 117 2.76 1.58 -13.93
N VAL A 118 2.13 0.86 -13.03
CA VAL A 118 2.58 -0.49 -12.62
C VAL A 118 2.60 -1.43 -13.81
N VAL A 119 1.53 -1.48 -14.61
CA VAL A 119 1.46 -2.30 -15.83
C VAL A 119 2.53 -1.91 -16.84
N GLN A 120 2.81 -0.61 -16.97
CA GLN A 120 3.88 -0.12 -17.84
C GLN A 120 5.24 -0.59 -17.34
N TYR A 121 5.58 -0.34 -16.07
CA TYR A 121 6.92 -0.61 -15.53
C TYR A 121 7.20 -2.09 -15.30
N LEU A 122 6.19 -2.92 -15.07
CA LEU A 122 6.38 -4.37 -15.03
C LEU A 122 6.96 -4.95 -16.33
N ARG A 123 6.70 -4.28 -17.48
CA ARG A 123 7.26 -4.69 -18.78
C ARG A 123 8.77 -4.48 -18.88
N ASP A 124 9.33 -3.59 -18.07
CA ASP A 124 10.76 -3.30 -18.03
C ASP A 124 11.54 -4.32 -17.18
N HIS A 125 10.83 -5.28 -16.59
CA HIS A 125 11.40 -6.31 -15.74
C HIS A 125 11.10 -7.72 -16.27
N ASP A 126 12.04 -8.63 -16.08
CA ASP A 126 11.75 -10.05 -16.29
C ASP A 126 10.82 -10.55 -15.16
N THR A 127 9.58 -10.85 -15.51
CA THR A 127 8.56 -11.39 -14.58
C THR A 127 8.27 -12.87 -14.81
N ASN A 128 9.04 -13.54 -15.67
CA ASN A 128 8.82 -14.95 -15.98
C ASN A 128 8.96 -15.81 -14.71
N GLY A 129 7.97 -16.65 -14.48
CA GLY A 129 7.91 -17.55 -13.33
C GLY A 129 7.60 -16.86 -11.99
N LEU A 130 7.22 -15.58 -12.00
CA LEU A 130 6.74 -14.86 -10.82
C LEU A 130 5.22 -14.79 -10.80
N ASP A 131 4.63 -14.95 -9.63
CA ASP A 131 3.21 -14.68 -9.40
C ASP A 131 3.07 -13.21 -8.93
N ILE A 132 2.78 -12.33 -9.89
CA ILE A 132 2.57 -10.90 -9.63
C ILE A 132 1.14 -10.55 -10.03
N ARG A 133 0.38 -10.00 -9.10
CA ARG A 133 -1.03 -9.68 -9.28
C ARG A 133 -1.33 -8.24 -8.92
N ILE A 134 -2.39 -7.69 -9.51
CA ILE A 134 -3.01 -6.42 -9.13
C ILE A 134 -4.42 -6.75 -8.69
N MET A 135 -4.76 -6.46 -7.45
CA MET A 135 -6.04 -6.81 -6.86
C MET A 135 -6.59 -5.62 -6.07
N SER A 136 -7.91 -5.50 -6.01
CA SER A 136 -8.57 -4.58 -5.09
C SER A 136 -8.25 -4.95 -3.63
N PRO A 137 -8.37 -4.02 -2.67
CA PRO A 137 -8.07 -4.30 -1.27
C PRO A 137 -8.85 -5.50 -0.69
N ALA A 138 -10.13 -5.67 -1.05
CA ALA A 138 -10.92 -6.80 -0.57
C ALA A 138 -10.41 -8.14 -1.13
N GLU A 139 -10.18 -8.21 -2.44
CA GLU A 139 -9.65 -9.41 -3.11
C GLU A 139 -8.24 -9.75 -2.62
N ALA A 140 -7.38 -8.73 -2.48
CA ALA A 140 -6.01 -8.89 -1.99
C ALA A 140 -5.99 -9.39 -0.53
N THR A 141 -6.90 -8.88 0.31
CA THR A 141 -7.07 -9.35 1.69
C THR A 141 -7.46 -10.81 1.72
N ARG A 142 -8.49 -11.19 0.96
CA ARG A 142 -8.98 -12.58 0.91
C ARG A 142 -7.88 -13.52 0.46
N PHE A 143 -7.24 -13.22 -0.67
CA PHE A 143 -6.13 -14.01 -1.21
C PHE A 143 -4.97 -14.14 -0.20
N SER A 144 -4.61 -13.03 0.47
CA SER A 144 -3.53 -13.05 1.45
C SER A 144 -3.87 -13.93 2.65
N LEU A 145 -5.08 -13.83 3.18
CA LEU A 145 -5.55 -14.66 4.28
C LEU A 145 -5.55 -16.16 3.94
N GLU A 146 -6.07 -16.52 2.77
CA GLU A 146 -6.05 -17.89 2.28
C GLU A 146 -4.62 -18.44 2.18
N THR A 147 -3.72 -17.64 1.58
CA THR A 147 -2.32 -18.02 1.38
C THR A 147 -1.58 -18.21 2.72
N ILE A 148 -1.73 -17.28 3.65
CA ILE A 148 -1.02 -17.40 4.94
C ILE A 148 -1.59 -18.51 5.80
N CYS A 149 -2.89 -18.82 5.72
CA CYS A 149 -3.48 -19.97 6.43
C CYS A 149 -2.92 -21.32 5.95
N GLU A 150 -2.43 -21.39 4.72
CA GLU A 150 -1.67 -22.54 4.20
C GLU A 150 -0.21 -22.59 4.71
N GLY A 151 0.21 -21.65 5.53
CA GLY A 151 1.58 -21.52 6.01
C GLY A 151 2.55 -20.93 5.00
N LYS A 152 2.05 -20.36 3.89
CA LYS A 152 2.85 -19.72 2.84
C LYS A 152 2.95 -18.21 3.07
N ASP A 153 4.05 -17.62 2.63
CA ASP A 153 4.26 -16.19 2.70
C ASP A 153 3.64 -15.45 1.51
N VAL A 154 3.35 -14.17 1.70
CA VAL A 154 2.80 -13.28 0.68
C VAL A 154 3.53 -11.93 0.75
N ILE A 155 3.71 -11.28 -0.39
CA ILE A 155 4.24 -9.92 -0.47
C ILE A 155 3.10 -8.97 -0.79
N SER A 156 2.72 -8.11 0.15
CA SER A 156 1.83 -6.99 -0.11
C SER A 156 2.61 -5.82 -0.68
N VAL A 157 2.18 -5.30 -1.82
CA VAL A 157 2.77 -4.15 -2.50
C VAL A 157 1.76 -3.01 -2.44
N SER A 158 1.97 -2.05 -1.55
CA SER A 158 0.96 -1.06 -1.19
C SER A 158 1.53 0.33 -0.98
N GLY A 159 0.67 1.32 -0.97
CA GLY A 159 1.01 2.67 -0.57
C GLY A 159 1.02 2.84 0.96
N ASN A 160 1.40 4.05 1.42
CA ASN A 160 1.51 4.37 2.84
C ASN A 160 0.23 4.12 3.63
N VAL A 161 -0.88 4.64 3.14
CA VAL A 161 -2.18 4.56 3.83
C VAL A 161 -2.60 3.10 4.00
N LEU A 162 -2.50 2.32 2.95
CA LEU A 162 -2.87 0.91 3.00
C LEU A 162 -1.90 0.10 3.85
N ARG A 163 -0.63 0.47 3.87
CA ARG A 163 0.34 -0.15 4.77
C ARG A 163 -0.08 0.00 6.23
N ASP A 164 -0.49 1.19 6.65
CA ASP A 164 -0.94 1.43 8.02
C ASP A 164 -2.19 0.60 8.34
N TYR A 165 -3.14 0.51 7.43
CA TYR A 165 -4.28 -0.40 7.57
C TYR A 165 -3.85 -1.86 7.68
N LEU A 166 -2.88 -2.32 6.92
CA LEU A 166 -2.38 -3.69 7.01
C LEU A 166 -1.72 -3.97 8.36
N THR A 167 -1.02 -3.00 8.94
CA THR A 167 -0.41 -3.15 10.27
C THR A 167 -1.44 -3.20 11.39
N ASP A 168 -2.59 -2.53 11.21
CA ASP A 168 -3.67 -2.49 12.20
C ASP A 168 -4.67 -3.64 12.06
N LEU A 169 -4.88 -4.14 10.84
CA LEU A 169 -5.85 -5.19 10.54
C LEU A 169 -5.52 -6.51 11.22
N PHE A 170 -4.28 -6.96 11.11
CA PHE A 170 -3.88 -8.25 11.64
C PHE A 170 -3.81 -8.29 13.18
N PRO A 171 -3.34 -7.23 13.87
CA PRO A 171 -3.38 -7.19 15.33
C PRO A 171 -4.77 -7.21 15.93
N ILE A 172 -5.76 -6.65 15.26
CA ILE A 172 -7.17 -6.65 15.71
C ILE A 172 -7.73 -8.06 15.77
N LEU A 173 -7.25 -8.93 14.88
CA LEU A 173 -7.79 -10.27 14.74
C LEU A 173 -7.06 -11.32 15.58
N GLU A 174 -5.75 -11.18 15.72
CA GLU A 174 -4.92 -12.15 16.41
C GLU A 174 -3.63 -11.50 16.92
N VAL A 175 -3.38 -11.60 18.21
CA VAL A 175 -2.14 -11.09 18.82
C VAL A 175 -0.95 -11.78 18.18
N GLY A 176 -0.05 -11.01 17.65
CA GLY A 176 1.17 -11.53 17.03
C GLY A 176 1.14 -11.63 15.52
N THR A 177 0.00 -11.49 14.86
CA THR A 177 -0.05 -11.49 13.39
C THR A 177 0.75 -10.33 12.83
N SER A 178 0.67 -9.16 13.44
CA SER A 178 1.47 -7.99 13.07
C SER A 178 2.97 -8.19 13.22
N ALA A 179 3.42 -9.09 14.09
CA ALA A 179 4.83 -9.42 14.23
C ALA A 179 5.42 -10.10 13.00
N LYS A 180 4.58 -10.71 12.19
CA LYS A 180 4.98 -11.32 10.93
C LYS A 180 4.94 -10.34 9.76
N MET A 181 4.47 -9.12 9.96
CA MET A 181 4.49 -8.08 8.93
C MET A 181 5.85 -7.38 8.91
N LEU A 182 6.47 -7.37 7.75
CA LEU A 182 7.73 -6.71 7.49
C LEU A 182 7.56 -5.72 6.36
N SER A 183 7.72 -4.42 6.66
CA SER A 183 7.72 -3.37 5.64
C SER A 183 9.09 -3.18 5.04
N ILE A 184 9.12 -3.06 3.71
CA ILE A 184 10.31 -2.70 2.94
C ILE A 184 10.03 -1.35 2.29
N VAL A 185 10.77 -0.33 2.73
CA VAL A 185 10.64 1.03 2.20
C VAL A 185 11.73 1.26 1.17
N PRO A 186 11.39 1.54 -0.09
CA PRO A 186 12.39 1.86 -1.10
C PRO A 186 13.01 3.23 -0.83
N LEU A 187 14.33 3.30 -0.96
CA LEU A 187 15.07 4.54 -0.84
C LEU A 187 15.40 5.09 -2.22
N MET A 188 15.27 6.40 -2.44
CA MET A 188 15.49 7.05 -3.73
C MET A 188 16.91 6.87 -4.28
N ASN A 189 17.89 6.72 -3.41
CA ASN A 189 19.29 6.48 -3.78
C ASN A 189 19.64 4.99 -3.89
N GLY A 190 18.64 4.14 -3.96
CA GLY A 190 18.79 2.69 -3.99
C GLY A 190 18.81 2.05 -2.61
N GLY A 191 18.51 0.75 -2.59
CA GLY A 191 18.35 -0.01 -1.37
C GLY A 191 16.93 0.04 -0.81
N GLY A 192 16.76 -0.50 0.38
CA GLY A 192 15.50 -0.56 1.09
C GLY A 192 15.71 -0.51 2.60
N LEU A 193 14.81 0.15 3.29
CA LEU A 193 14.73 0.12 4.74
C LEU A 193 13.74 -0.98 5.13
N PHE A 194 14.15 -1.83 6.05
CA PHE A 194 13.27 -2.84 6.65
C PHE A 194 12.73 -2.32 7.97
N GLU A 195 11.43 -2.33 8.11
CA GLU A 195 10.76 -2.00 9.35
C GLU A 195 9.65 -3.01 9.67
N THR A 196 9.40 -3.24 10.94
CA THR A 196 8.21 -3.96 11.38
C THR A 196 7.05 -2.98 11.49
N GLY A 197 5.84 -3.43 11.17
CA GLY A 197 4.64 -2.61 11.34
C GLY A 197 4.43 -2.21 12.82
N ALA A 198 3.64 -1.15 13.03
CA ALA A 198 3.24 -0.72 14.37
C ALA A 198 2.62 -1.90 15.14
N GLY A 199 3.14 -2.20 16.32
CA GLY A 199 2.71 -3.35 17.14
C GLY A 199 3.25 -4.71 16.71
N GLY A 200 3.95 -4.79 15.56
CA GLY A 200 4.47 -6.04 15.01
C GLY A 200 5.68 -6.62 15.70
N SER A 201 6.31 -5.89 16.59
CA SER A 201 7.54 -6.32 17.25
C SER A 201 7.31 -7.21 18.49
N ALA A 202 6.15 -7.11 19.14
CA ALA A 202 5.93 -7.75 20.44
C ALA A 202 6.15 -9.27 20.46
N PRO A 203 5.58 -10.08 19.56
CA PRO A 203 5.82 -11.52 19.60
C PRO A 203 7.21 -11.95 19.16
N LYS A 204 7.88 -11.16 18.31
CA LYS A 204 9.29 -11.43 17.99
C LYS A 204 10.19 -11.11 19.18
N HIS A 205 9.90 -10.06 19.92
CA HIS A 205 10.61 -9.76 21.16
C HIS A 205 10.43 -10.88 22.20
N VAL A 206 9.24 -11.40 22.35
CA VAL A 206 8.98 -12.53 23.26
C VAL A 206 9.73 -13.80 22.83
N SER A 207 9.91 -14.04 21.54
CA SER A 207 10.66 -15.20 21.05
C SER A 207 12.17 -15.01 21.03
N GLN A 208 12.67 -13.78 21.26
CA GLN A 208 14.09 -13.45 21.32
C GLN A 208 14.62 -13.39 22.76
N PHE A 209 13.74 -13.39 23.73
CA PHE A 209 14.04 -13.48 25.16
C PHE A 209 13.74 -14.89 25.70
#